data_e693a4d0a864d4e4eb633c9750ff49a8
#
_entry.id   e693a4d0a864d4e4eb633c9750ff49a8
#
_cell.length_a   1.000
_cell.length_b   1.000
_cell.length_c   1.000
_cell.angle_alpha   90.00
_cell.angle_beta   90.00
_cell.angle_gamma   90.00
#
_symmetry.space_group_name_H-M   'P 1'
#
loop_
_entity.id
_entity.type
_entity.pdbx_description
1 polymer ?
#
loop_
_entity_poly.entity_id
_entity_poly.type
_entity_poly.pdbx_seq_one_letter_code
_entity_poly.pdbx_strand_id
1 'polypeptide(L)'
;EVMDKKEEPFFSTIFTVSSHEPYKIPKEYEGKFPIGNIQMHQCIGYTDYSFKMFFEAAKNEDWFDNTIFVITADHGNQTDYIEYEQIINRTATPILIYKPDNSLAEVKKDLAQQIDVYPTLVDLIGYDQPFRSWGRSLINDTIITPFAINYGASGYILQRDNYICFFDGEKVTGYYDIKDKDLKKNLIN
;
A
#
# COMPACT_ATOMS: atom_id res chain seq x y z
N GLU A 1 4.21 4.45 25.05
CA GLU A 1 3.81 5.57 25.96
C GLU A 1 2.49 6.24 25.55
N VAL A 2 2.25 6.54 24.27
CA VAL A 2 0.98 7.19 23.86
C VAL A 2 -0.14 6.16 23.77
N MET A 3 0.15 4.98 23.22
CA MET A 3 -0.84 3.89 23.07
C MET A 3 -1.19 3.26 24.40
N ASP A 4 -0.24 3.11 25.31
CA ASP A 4 -0.42 2.50 26.63
C ASP A 4 -1.41 3.27 27.53
N LYS A 5 -1.69 4.53 27.18
CA LYS A 5 -2.66 5.40 27.87
C LYS A 5 -4.04 5.41 27.20
N LYS A 6 -4.23 4.63 26.14
CA LYS A 6 -5.52 4.53 25.45
C LYS A 6 -6.41 3.49 26.09
N GLU A 7 -7.68 3.83 26.23
CA GLU A 7 -8.71 2.85 26.57
C GLU A 7 -9.00 1.98 25.33
N GLU A 8 -9.12 0.69 25.52
CA GLU A 8 -9.49 -0.22 24.42
C GLU A 8 -11.02 -0.25 24.22
N PRO A 9 -11.50 -0.43 22.96
CA PRO A 9 -10.69 -0.52 21.73
C PRO A 9 -10.22 0.86 21.26
N PHE A 10 -9.04 0.93 20.63
CA PHE A 10 -8.55 2.17 20.03
C PHE A 10 -8.16 1.98 18.56
N PHE A 11 -8.15 3.07 17.81
CA PHE A 11 -7.61 3.17 16.46
C PHE A 11 -6.53 4.28 16.42
N SER A 12 -5.37 3.94 15.88
CA SER A 12 -4.27 4.90 15.75
C SER A 12 -3.70 4.88 14.34
N THR A 13 -3.45 6.04 13.78
CA THR A 13 -2.75 6.21 12.50
C THR A 13 -1.46 6.96 12.75
N ILE A 14 -0.36 6.41 12.23
CA ILE A 14 0.97 7.05 12.25
C ILE A 14 1.38 7.31 10.82
N PHE A 15 1.57 8.59 10.49
CA PHE A 15 2.08 9.01 9.19
C PHE A 15 3.56 9.33 9.30
N THR A 16 4.41 8.61 8.55
CA THR A 16 5.85 8.81 8.54
C THR A 16 6.24 9.79 7.44
N VAL A 17 7.25 10.64 7.68
CA VAL A 17 7.65 11.72 6.74
C VAL A 17 9.08 11.57 6.24
N SER A 18 9.86 10.62 6.74
CA SER A 18 11.29 10.49 6.41
C SER A 18 11.55 10.20 4.94
N SER A 19 10.61 9.51 4.26
CA SER A 19 10.69 9.19 2.83
C SER A 19 10.20 10.32 1.91
N HIS A 20 9.83 11.49 2.47
CA HIS A 20 9.44 12.68 1.73
C HIS A 20 10.62 13.62 1.52
N GLU A 21 10.58 14.44 0.46
CA GLU A 21 11.56 15.51 0.26
C GLU A 21 11.65 16.43 1.49
N PRO A 22 12.82 16.85 1.88
CA PRO A 22 14.15 16.73 1.25
C PRO A 22 14.95 15.47 1.62
N TYR A 23 14.32 14.34 1.92
CA TYR A 23 14.93 13.02 2.21
C TYR A 23 15.96 13.06 3.35
N LYS A 24 15.62 13.71 4.45
CA LYS A 24 16.49 13.85 5.61
C LYS A 24 16.13 12.84 6.69
N ILE A 25 17.16 12.24 7.24
CA ILE A 25 17.06 11.42 8.46
C ILE A 25 17.69 12.21 9.64
N PRO A 26 17.36 11.86 10.90
CA PRO A 26 17.98 12.50 12.06
C PRO A 26 19.49 12.35 12.05
N LYS A 27 20.22 13.38 12.48
CA LYS A 27 21.69 13.43 12.42
C LYS A 27 22.39 12.26 13.08
N GLU A 28 21.85 11.75 14.17
CA GLU A 28 22.37 10.59 14.91
C GLU A 28 22.36 9.29 14.11
N TYR A 29 21.60 9.26 12.99
CA TYR A 29 21.49 8.10 12.09
C TYR A 29 22.22 8.31 10.77
N GLU A 30 22.81 9.46 10.52
CA GLU A 30 23.59 9.71 9.30
C GLU A 30 24.71 8.68 9.15
N GLY A 31 24.83 8.12 7.94
CA GLY A 31 25.82 7.10 7.61
C GLY A 31 25.56 5.69 8.17
N LYS A 32 24.46 5.47 8.89
CA LYS A 32 24.12 4.13 9.43
C LYS A 32 23.39 3.24 8.42
N PHE A 33 22.81 3.81 7.38
CA PHE A 33 22.04 3.07 6.37
C PHE A 33 22.68 3.21 4.98
N PRO A 34 22.51 2.21 4.10
CA PRO A 34 23.00 2.30 2.74
C PRO A 34 22.45 3.54 2.02
N ILE A 35 23.33 4.28 1.34
CA ILE A 35 22.93 5.46 0.56
C ILE A 35 22.15 5.03 -0.69
N GLY A 36 22.53 3.87 -1.31
CA GLY A 36 21.93 3.42 -2.54
C GLY A 36 22.20 4.36 -3.72
N ASN A 37 21.36 4.27 -4.76
CA ASN A 37 21.50 5.06 -5.98
C ASN A 37 20.69 6.37 -5.96
N ILE A 38 19.70 6.46 -5.10
CA ILE A 38 18.83 7.64 -4.91
C ILE A 38 18.73 7.99 -3.41
N GLN A 39 18.53 9.25 -3.10
CA GLN A 39 18.50 9.75 -1.72
C GLN A 39 17.44 9.06 -0.84
N MET A 40 16.35 8.65 -1.45
CA MET A 40 15.26 7.98 -0.74
C MET A 40 15.69 6.62 -0.14
N HIS A 41 16.67 5.92 -0.73
CA HIS A 41 17.11 4.61 -0.22
C HIS A 41 17.57 4.67 1.23
N GLN A 42 18.31 5.72 1.60
CA GLN A 42 18.73 5.92 2.98
C GLN A 42 17.54 6.15 3.92
N CYS A 43 16.54 6.88 3.46
CA CYS A 43 15.31 7.12 4.23
C CYS A 43 14.48 5.85 4.40
N ILE A 44 14.44 4.98 3.39
CA ILE A 44 13.80 3.65 3.49
C ILE A 44 14.50 2.81 4.55
N GLY A 45 15.84 2.77 4.54
CA GLY A 45 16.61 2.06 5.57
C GLY A 45 16.36 2.58 6.99
N TYR A 46 16.21 3.89 7.15
CA TYR A 46 15.83 4.50 8.43
C TYR A 46 14.39 4.15 8.83
N THR A 47 13.46 4.16 7.88
CA THR A 47 12.05 3.79 8.14
C THR A 47 11.95 2.33 8.56
N ASP A 48 12.63 1.42 7.87
CA ASP A 48 12.70 0.01 8.22
C ASP A 48 13.26 -0.21 9.64
N TYR A 49 14.35 0.48 9.97
CA TYR A 49 14.90 0.46 11.32
C TYR A 49 13.90 0.99 12.36
N SER A 50 13.15 2.04 12.03
CA SER A 50 12.12 2.60 12.91
C SER A 50 10.98 1.61 13.16
N PHE A 51 10.55 0.86 12.13
CA PHE A 51 9.62 -0.25 12.29
C PHE A 51 10.17 -1.33 13.21
N LYS A 52 11.44 -1.71 13.02
CA LYS A 52 12.09 -2.68 13.92
C LYS A 52 11.99 -2.21 15.38
N MET A 53 12.40 -0.98 15.66
CA MET A 53 12.37 -0.42 17.02
C MET A 53 10.96 -0.34 17.59
N PHE A 54 9.98 0.03 16.74
CA PHE A 54 8.58 0.07 17.13
C PHE A 54 8.08 -1.32 17.54
N PHE A 55 8.28 -2.34 16.71
CA PHE A 55 7.81 -3.69 17.01
C PHE A 55 8.56 -4.35 18.17
N GLU A 56 9.85 -4.05 18.34
CA GLU A 56 10.61 -4.52 19.51
C GLU A 56 10.07 -3.94 20.83
N ALA A 57 9.58 -2.71 20.82
CA ALA A 57 8.93 -2.11 21.97
C ALA A 57 7.48 -2.62 22.14
N ALA A 58 6.70 -2.57 21.06
CA ALA A 58 5.27 -2.89 21.07
C ALA A 58 4.95 -4.31 21.54
N LYS A 59 5.81 -5.30 21.19
CA LYS A 59 5.60 -6.70 21.61
C LYS A 59 5.60 -6.94 23.13
N ASN A 60 5.99 -5.95 23.93
CA ASN A 60 6.00 -6.03 25.39
C ASN A 60 4.76 -5.35 26.01
N GLU A 61 3.86 -4.81 25.18
CA GLU A 61 2.68 -4.10 25.62
C GLU A 61 1.44 -5.00 25.59
N ASP A 62 0.55 -4.83 26.55
CA ASP A 62 -0.64 -5.68 26.75
C ASP A 62 -1.59 -5.67 25.54
N TRP A 63 -1.63 -4.57 24.78
CA TRP A 63 -2.47 -4.42 23.60
C TRP A 63 -1.92 -5.11 22.34
N PHE A 64 -0.65 -5.54 22.33
CA PHE A 64 0.04 -6.01 21.11
C PHE A 64 -0.62 -7.22 20.48
N ASP A 65 -0.88 -8.26 21.27
CA ASP A 65 -1.45 -9.53 20.78
C ASP A 65 -2.89 -9.37 20.26
N ASN A 66 -3.60 -8.33 20.71
CA ASN A 66 -4.96 -8.00 20.27
C ASN A 66 -5.01 -6.87 19.26
N THR A 67 -3.93 -6.66 18.50
CA THR A 67 -3.83 -5.56 17.54
C THR A 67 -3.67 -6.07 16.12
N ILE A 68 -4.36 -5.42 15.18
CA ILE A 68 -4.15 -5.55 13.73
C ILE A 68 -3.31 -4.37 13.28
N PHE A 69 -2.14 -4.65 12.70
CA PHE A 69 -1.24 -3.64 12.16
C PHE A 69 -1.40 -3.58 10.64
N VAL A 70 -1.62 -2.39 10.11
CA VAL A 70 -1.66 -2.16 8.66
C VAL A 70 -0.53 -1.21 8.29
N ILE A 71 0.33 -1.64 7.36
CA ILE A 71 1.44 -0.86 6.85
C ILE A 71 1.24 -0.70 5.36
N THR A 72 1.16 0.54 4.90
CA THR A 72 1.02 0.87 3.49
C THR A 72 1.69 2.23 3.21
N ALA A 73 1.89 2.55 1.94
CA ALA A 73 2.28 3.89 1.52
C ALA A 73 1.09 4.62 0.91
N ASP A 74 1.10 5.94 0.94
CA ASP A 74 0.09 6.79 0.30
C ASP A 74 0.25 6.80 -1.22
N HIS A 75 1.49 6.78 -1.73
CA HIS A 75 1.83 6.67 -3.15
C HIS A 75 3.27 6.17 -3.34
N GLY A 76 3.63 5.82 -4.57
CA GLY A 76 5.01 5.58 -4.97
C GLY A 76 5.81 6.88 -5.13
N ASN A 77 7.14 6.75 -5.20
CA ASN A 77 8.06 7.87 -5.40
C ASN A 77 9.11 7.51 -6.46
N GLN A 78 10.31 8.11 -6.38
CA GLN A 78 11.43 7.82 -7.25
C GLN A 78 11.83 6.34 -7.18
N THR A 79 12.25 5.80 -8.32
CA THR A 79 12.76 4.44 -8.42
C THR A 79 13.96 4.41 -9.35
N ASP A 80 14.86 3.45 -9.13
CA ASP A 80 15.93 3.08 -10.07
C ASP A 80 15.69 1.68 -10.68
N TYR A 81 14.50 1.12 -10.46
CA TYR A 81 14.07 -0.14 -11.07
C TYR A 81 13.15 0.13 -12.26
N ILE A 82 13.57 -0.26 -13.45
CA ILE A 82 12.87 -0.01 -14.71
C ILE A 82 11.43 -0.56 -14.73
N GLU A 83 11.17 -1.62 -13.99
CA GLU A 83 9.83 -2.19 -13.87
C GLU A 83 8.83 -1.26 -13.18
N TYR A 84 9.28 -0.40 -12.26
CA TYR A 84 8.45 0.60 -11.58
C TYR A 84 8.40 1.96 -12.29
N GLU A 85 9.15 2.12 -13.38
CA GLU A 85 8.97 3.25 -14.29
C GLU A 85 7.78 3.06 -15.24
N GLN A 86 7.35 1.80 -15.43
CA GLN A 86 6.18 1.48 -16.25
C GLN A 86 4.92 2.07 -15.64
N ILE A 87 4.04 2.62 -16.47
CA ILE A 87 2.86 3.37 -16.05
C ILE A 87 1.94 2.60 -15.09
N ILE A 88 1.86 1.29 -15.27
CA ILE A 88 1.02 0.39 -14.45
C ILE A 88 1.62 0.10 -13.08
N ASN A 89 2.94 0.11 -12.96
CA ASN A 89 3.66 -0.22 -11.74
C ASN A 89 4.07 1.04 -10.96
N ARG A 90 4.04 2.20 -11.61
CA ARG A 90 4.49 3.47 -11.04
C ARG A 90 3.73 3.89 -9.78
N THR A 91 2.49 3.46 -9.67
CA THR A 91 1.61 3.72 -8.53
C THR A 91 1.52 2.54 -7.56
N ALA A 92 2.30 1.48 -7.79
CA ALA A 92 2.29 0.32 -6.93
C ALA A 92 2.83 0.66 -5.53
N THR A 93 2.06 0.32 -4.51
CA THR A 93 2.42 0.45 -3.11
C THR A 93 2.15 -0.86 -2.37
N PRO A 94 2.94 -1.21 -1.36
CA PRO A 94 2.67 -2.39 -0.55
C PRO A 94 1.43 -2.17 0.31
N ILE A 95 0.67 -3.25 0.54
CA ILE A 95 -0.32 -3.34 1.61
C ILE A 95 0.05 -4.57 2.43
N LEU A 96 0.46 -4.34 3.68
CA LEU A 96 0.82 -5.39 4.61
C LEU A 96 -0.14 -5.33 5.79
N ILE A 97 -0.79 -6.46 6.08
CA ILE A 97 -1.67 -6.63 7.24
C ILE A 97 -1.04 -7.69 8.12
N TYR A 98 -0.71 -7.30 9.34
CA TYR A 98 -0.02 -8.16 10.29
C TYR A 98 -0.85 -8.31 11.56
N LYS A 99 -0.94 -9.55 12.03
CA LYS A 99 -1.50 -9.92 13.33
C LYS A 99 -0.50 -10.83 14.04
N PRO A 100 -0.21 -10.61 15.32
CA PRO A 100 0.83 -11.34 16.06
C PRO A 100 0.64 -12.87 16.11
N ASP A 101 -0.59 -13.35 16.03
CA ASP A 101 -0.93 -14.78 16.00
C ASP A 101 -0.60 -15.49 14.66
N ASN A 102 -0.07 -14.76 13.68
CA ASN A 102 0.23 -15.22 12.32
C ASN A 102 -0.97 -15.78 11.54
N SER A 103 -2.20 -15.52 11.97
CA SER A 103 -3.41 -16.01 11.29
C SER A 103 -3.58 -15.44 9.87
N LEU A 104 -2.87 -14.35 9.55
CA LEU A 104 -2.90 -13.66 8.25
C LEU A 104 -1.61 -13.86 7.43
N ALA A 105 -0.76 -14.85 7.79
CA ALA A 105 0.52 -15.09 7.14
C ALA A 105 0.34 -15.69 5.73
N GLU A 106 0.00 -14.87 4.77
CA GLU A 106 -0.25 -15.22 3.37
C GLU A 106 0.28 -14.12 2.45
N VAL A 107 0.72 -14.51 1.24
CA VAL A 107 1.05 -13.56 0.17
C VAL A 107 0.00 -13.66 -0.92
N LYS A 108 -0.87 -12.66 -1.01
CA LYS A 108 -1.84 -12.53 -2.10
C LYS A 108 -1.21 -11.81 -3.30
N LYS A 109 -1.50 -12.33 -4.50
CA LYS A 109 -1.00 -11.77 -5.77
C LYS A 109 -2.08 -11.07 -6.59
N ASP A 110 -3.28 -11.04 -6.06
CA ASP A 110 -4.41 -10.36 -6.69
C ASP A 110 -4.20 -8.85 -6.67
N LEU A 111 -4.84 -8.17 -7.64
CA LEU A 111 -4.90 -6.73 -7.62
C LEU A 111 -5.53 -6.24 -6.32
N ALA A 112 -4.88 -5.28 -5.69
CA ALA A 112 -5.36 -4.59 -4.50
C ALA A 112 -5.10 -3.09 -4.65
N GLN A 113 -5.83 -2.29 -3.91
CA GLN A 113 -5.66 -0.84 -3.86
C GLN A 113 -5.94 -0.33 -2.44
N GLN A 114 -5.48 0.87 -2.12
CA GLN A 114 -5.61 1.40 -0.74
C GLN A 114 -7.06 1.50 -0.25
N ILE A 115 -8.03 1.71 -1.15
CA ILE A 115 -9.45 1.73 -0.77
C ILE A 115 -9.97 0.36 -0.29
N ASP A 116 -9.23 -0.72 -0.54
CA ASP A 116 -9.54 -2.07 -0.05
C ASP A 116 -9.18 -2.26 1.43
N VAL A 117 -8.33 -1.40 1.98
CA VAL A 117 -7.90 -1.48 3.39
C VAL A 117 -9.09 -1.33 4.33
N TYR A 118 -9.97 -0.35 4.09
CA TYR A 118 -11.12 -0.09 4.95
C TYR A 118 -12.07 -1.30 5.05
N PRO A 119 -12.63 -1.84 3.95
CA PRO A 119 -13.50 -3.00 4.06
C PRO A 119 -12.80 -4.25 4.58
N THR A 120 -11.49 -4.39 4.34
CA THR A 120 -10.70 -5.50 4.90
C THR A 120 -10.61 -5.40 6.42
N LEU A 121 -10.38 -4.21 6.97
CA LEU A 121 -10.36 -4.00 8.42
C LEU A 121 -11.73 -4.23 9.04
N VAL A 122 -12.80 -3.79 8.39
CA VAL A 122 -14.17 -4.03 8.84
C VAL A 122 -14.47 -5.53 8.98
N ASP A 123 -14.06 -6.32 7.98
CA ASP A 123 -14.18 -7.79 8.05
C ASP A 123 -13.31 -8.40 9.16
N LEU A 124 -12.06 -7.94 9.28
CA LEU A 124 -11.11 -8.47 10.28
C LEU A 124 -11.57 -8.24 11.71
N ILE A 125 -12.25 -7.14 11.99
CA ILE A 125 -12.82 -6.86 13.32
C ILE A 125 -14.19 -7.51 13.54
N GLY A 126 -14.73 -8.22 12.54
CA GLY A 126 -16.02 -8.92 12.65
C GLY A 126 -17.23 -8.00 12.70
N TYR A 127 -17.16 -6.82 12.04
CA TYR A 127 -18.30 -5.89 11.98
C TYR A 127 -19.36 -6.41 11.01
N ASP A 128 -20.57 -6.67 11.49
CA ASP A 128 -21.66 -7.35 10.77
C ASP A 128 -22.76 -6.42 10.23
N GLN A 129 -22.63 -5.09 10.47
CA GLN A 129 -23.62 -4.15 10.00
C GLN A 129 -23.33 -3.64 8.57
N PRO A 130 -24.34 -3.29 7.77
CA PRO A 130 -24.15 -2.72 6.45
C PRO A 130 -23.30 -1.44 6.50
N PHE A 131 -22.31 -1.37 5.63
CA PHE A 131 -21.47 -0.18 5.43
C PHE A 131 -21.25 0.08 3.94
N ARG A 132 -20.76 1.27 3.59
CA ARG A 132 -20.44 1.64 2.22
C ARG A 132 -18.94 1.67 2.01
N SER A 133 -18.48 1.02 0.95
CA SER A 133 -17.08 1.07 0.50
C SER A 133 -17.03 1.07 -1.03
N TRP A 134 -16.01 1.70 -1.58
CA TRP A 134 -15.63 1.59 -2.99
C TRP A 134 -14.66 0.43 -3.23
N GLY A 135 -13.97 0.00 -2.18
CA GLY A 135 -13.08 -1.15 -2.20
C GLY A 135 -13.79 -2.45 -1.83
N ARG A 136 -13.03 -3.53 -1.87
CA ARG A 136 -13.45 -4.86 -1.45
C ARG A 136 -12.58 -5.37 -0.29
N SER A 137 -13.08 -6.32 0.47
CA SER A 137 -12.25 -7.02 1.45
C SER A 137 -11.21 -7.89 0.74
N LEU A 138 -9.97 -7.84 1.24
CA LEU A 138 -8.85 -8.65 0.73
C LEU A 138 -8.78 -10.04 1.37
N ILE A 139 -9.55 -10.29 2.44
CA ILE A 139 -9.58 -11.58 3.14
C ILE A 139 -10.82 -12.41 2.83
N ASN A 140 -11.80 -11.80 2.21
CA ASN A 140 -13.06 -12.47 1.85
C ASN A 140 -13.10 -12.60 0.33
N ASP A 141 -13.14 -13.81 -0.19
CA ASP A 141 -13.27 -14.11 -1.63
C ASP A 141 -14.67 -13.77 -2.13
N THR A 142 -14.96 -12.47 -2.10
CA THR A 142 -16.23 -11.94 -2.51
C THR A 142 -16.35 -11.83 -4.03
N ILE A 143 -17.59 -11.72 -4.44
CA ILE A 143 -18.18 -11.59 -5.77
C ILE A 143 -17.54 -10.47 -6.64
N ILE A 144 -16.70 -9.61 -6.08
CA ILE A 144 -16.10 -8.48 -6.81
C ILE A 144 -14.77 -8.89 -7.43
N THR A 145 -14.71 -8.92 -8.76
CA THR A 145 -13.46 -9.11 -9.50
C THR A 145 -12.43 -8.04 -9.09
N PRO A 146 -11.20 -8.44 -8.74
CA PRO A 146 -10.14 -7.51 -8.39
C PRO A 146 -9.90 -6.47 -9.48
N PHE A 147 -9.77 -5.21 -9.07
CA PHE A 147 -9.43 -4.11 -9.96
C PHE A 147 -8.63 -3.04 -9.22
N ALA A 148 -7.92 -2.20 -9.96
CA ALA A 148 -7.27 -1.01 -9.43
C ALA A 148 -7.54 0.19 -10.35
N ILE A 149 -7.82 1.34 -9.75
CA ILE A 149 -8.02 2.60 -10.46
C ILE A 149 -7.01 3.61 -9.95
N ASN A 150 -6.28 4.22 -10.88
CA ASN A 150 -5.39 5.33 -10.62
C ASN A 150 -5.78 6.53 -11.46
N TYR A 151 -5.48 7.73 -10.98
CA TYR A 151 -5.63 8.96 -11.71
C TYR A 151 -4.26 9.58 -11.95
N GLY A 152 -3.97 9.97 -13.17
CA GLY A 152 -2.70 10.58 -13.57
C GLY A 152 -2.89 11.66 -14.63
N ALA A 153 -1.78 12.13 -15.19
CA ALA A 153 -1.79 13.23 -16.18
C ALA A 153 -2.66 12.96 -17.42
N SER A 154 -2.90 11.68 -17.75
CA SER A 154 -3.68 11.26 -18.93
C SER A 154 -5.12 10.84 -18.58
N GLY A 155 -5.59 11.10 -17.36
CA GLY A 155 -6.91 10.67 -16.88
C GLY A 155 -6.85 9.44 -15.99
N TYR A 156 -7.87 8.60 -16.08
CA TYR A 156 -8.00 7.39 -15.26
C TYR A 156 -7.33 6.20 -15.93
N ILE A 157 -6.69 5.38 -15.14
CA ILE A 157 -6.10 4.10 -15.53
C ILE A 157 -6.79 3.03 -14.71
N LEU A 158 -7.57 2.19 -15.36
CA LEU A 158 -8.22 1.04 -14.76
C LEU A 158 -7.45 -0.23 -15.14
N GLN A 159 -7.05 -0.99 -14.15
CA GLN A 159 -6.55 -2.34 -14.32
C GLN A 159 -7.58 -3.33 -13.80
N ARG A 160 -7.93 -4.32 -14.61
CA ARG A 160 -8.84 -5.41 -14.26
C ARG A 160 -8.54 -6.65 -15.10
N ASP A 161 -8.55 -7.82 -14.49
CA ASP A 161 -8.17 -9.07 -15.14
C ASP A 161 -6.80 -8.95 -15.83
N ASN A 162 -6.75 -9.23 -17.11
CA ASN A 162 -5.53 -9.12 -17.92
C ASN A 162 -5.49 -7.83 -18.76
N TYR A 163 -6.26 -6.80 -18.42
CA TYR A 163 -6.39 -5.62 -19.26
C TYR A 163 -6.16 -4.32 -18.50
N ILE A 164 -5.71 -3.34 -19.22
CA ILE A 164 -5.50 -1.97 -18.79
C ILE A 164 -6.33 -1.07 -19.69
N CYS A 165 -7.14 -0.21 -19.08
CA CYS A 165 -8.00 0.75 -19.78
C CYS A 165 -7.61 2.17 -19.39
N PHE A 166 -7.41 3.04 -20.38
CA PHE A 166 -7.22 4.47 -20.20
C PHE A 166 -8.53 5.20 -20.53
N PHE A 167 -8.94 6.09 -19.64
CA PHE A 167 -10.16 6.88 -19.78
C PHE A 167 -9.87 8.35 -19.45
N ASP A 168 -10.12 9.27 -20.39
CA ASP A 168 -9.81 10.69 -20.24
C ASP A 168 -10.88 11.51 -19.49
N GLY A 169 -11.97 10.86 -19.09
CA GLY A 169 -13.13 11.47 -18.46
C GLY A 169 -14.35 11.53 -19.40
N GLU A 170 -14.15 11.38 -20.71
CA GLU A 170 -15.20 11.40 -21.73
C GLU A 170 -15.27 10.07 -22.50
N LYS A 171 -14.11 9.53 -22.87
CA LYS A 171 -14.00 8.31 -23.67
C LYS A 171 -12.81 7.45 -23.28
N VAL A 172 -12.85 6.18 -23.67
CA VAL A 172 -11.71 5.28 -23.62
C VAL A 172 -10.70 5.68 -24.70
N THR A 173 -9.46 5.98 -24.28
CA THR A 173 -8.38 6.40 -25.16
C THR A 173 -7.34 5.31 -25.40
N GLY A 174 -7.32 4.28 -24.56
CA GLY A 174 -6.43 3.14 -24.69
C GLY A 174 -6.98 1.90 -24.01
N TYR A 175 -6.77 0.75 -24.65
CA TYR A 175 -7.10 -0.56 -24.11
C TYR A 175 -6.02 -1.55 -24.48
N TYR A 176 -5.40 -2.19 -23.49
CA TYR A 176 -4.19 -2.98 -23.68
C TYR A 176 -4.24 -4.27 -22.88
N ASP A 177 -3.59 -5.32 -23.41
CA ASP A 177 -3.27 -6.51 -22.63
C ASP A 177 -2.14 -6.18 -21.62
N ILE A 178 -2.24 -6.63 -20.39
CA ILE A 178 -1.24 -6.39 -19.33
C ILE A 178 0.14 -6.97 -19.68
N LYS A 179 0.21 -7.93 -20.58
CA LYS A 179 1.45 -8.50 -21.09
C LYS A 179 2.19 -7.56 -22.05
N ASP A 180 1.48 -6.60 -22.65
CA ASP A 180 2.07 -5.54 -23.47
C ASP A 180 2.63 -4.43 -22.57
N LYS A 181 3.74 -4.72 -21.92
CA LYS A 181 4.37 -3.82 -20.91
C LYS A 181 4.67 -2.43 -21.43
N ASP A 182 4.91 -2.30 -22.73
CA ASP A 182 5.22 -1.02 -23.39
C ASP A 182 3.96 -0.31 -23.92
N LEU A 183 2.78 -0.92 -23.78
CA LEU A 183 1.48 -0.40 -24.24
C LEU A 183 1.50 0.01 -25.74
N LYS A 184 2.13 -0.82 -26.57
CA LYS A 184 2.31 -0.55 -28.01
C LYS A 184 1.10 -0.94 -28.85
N LYS A 185 0.38 -2.00 -28.42
CA LYS A 185 -0.75 -2.54 -29.17
C LYS A 185 -2.06 -2.12 -28.54
N ASN A 186 -2.56 -0.95 -28.95
CA ASN A 186 -3.91 -0.53 -28.55
C ASN A 186 -4.96 -1.47 -29.17
N LEU A 187 -5.84 -2.00 -28.35
CA LEU A 187 -6.90 -2.94 -28.73
C LEU A 187 -8.24 -2.25 -29.05
N ILE A 188 -8.30 -0.91 -28.97
CA ILE A 188 -9.45 -0.14 -29.44
C ILE A 188 -9.45 -0.19 -30.96
N ASN A 189 -10.56 -0.66 -31.54
CA ASN A 189 -10.80 -0.65 -32.97
C ASN A 189 -11.32 0.70 -33.43
#